data_2fdb7039d336c0664731827236d21700
#
_entry.id   2fdb7039d336c0664731827236d21700
#
_cell.length_a   1.000
_cell.length_b   1.000
_cell.length_c   1.000
_cell.angle_alpha   90.00
_cell.angle_beta   90.00
_cell.angle_gamma   90.00
#
_symmetry.space_group_name_H-M   'P 1'
#
loop_
_entity.id
_entity.type
_entity.pdbx_description
1 polymer ?
#
loop_
_entity_poly.entity_id
_entity_poly.type
_entity_poly.pdbx_seq_one_letter_code
_entity_poly.pdbx_strand_id
1 'polypeptide(L)'
;LVGRTKHLGDFVVYTAGNFRGDGKTFELQNAYAQFLGFTIGYSYGSFMDLSALPPTIDFAGPNGSAFYRTTQLSYMCDKLKNWKFGVSMEMPSVDGTTNNDVAINTQRMPDFAASAQFNWNSSSHIKLGAIVRNMTYSSNVHDKAYSKTGFGLQASTTFNITKKLQAYGQFNYGKGIGSYLNDLSNLNVDLVPDPDNEGKMQVLPMLGWYAGLQYNITPNVFVSGTYSLSRLYSENGYPSANPDSYRKGQYL
;
A
#
# COMPACT_ATOMS: atom_id res chain seq x y z
N LEU A 1 24.51 0.52 -5.97
CA LEU A 1 25.38 1.13 -6.99
C LEU A 1 24.77 2.44 -7.45
N VAL A 2 25.53 3.50 -7.44
CA VAL A 2 25.17 4.82 -8.01
C VAL A 2 26.21 5.15 -9.08
N GLY A 3 25.73 5.60 -10.23
CA GLY A 3 26.62 5.96 -11.34
C GLY A 3 26.01 7.07 -12.20
N ARG A 4 26.83 7.59 -13.12
CA ARG A 4 26.42 8.58 -14.13
C ARG A 4 26.83 8.11 -15.50
N THR A 5 25.90 8.14 -16.44
CA THR A 5 26.18 7.87 -17.86
C THR A 5 25.98 9.09 -18.70
N LYS A 6 26.62 9.11 -19.89
CA LYS A 6 26.54 10.23 -20.82
C LYS A 6 25.13 10.44 -21.38
N HIS A 7 24.34 9.37 -21.51
CA HIS A 7 23.02 9.41 -22.14
C HIS A 7 21.85 9.31 -21.15
N LEU A 8 22.01 8.55 -20.05
CA LEU A 8 20.94 8.34 -19.06
C LEU A 8 21.07 9.26 -17.83
N GLY A 9 22.14 10.09 -17.76
CA GLY A 9 22.41 10.89 -16.58
C GLY A 9 22.74 10.04 -15.37
N ASP A 10 22.23 10.42 -14.23
CA ASP A 10 22.41 9.65 -12.98
C ASP A 10 21.53 8.41 -12.98
N PHE A 11 22.10 7.28 -12.54
CA PHE A 11 21.36 6.04 -12.35
C PHE A 11 21.69 5.41 -10.99
N VAL A 12 20.72 4.70 -10.43
CA VAL A 12 20.87 3.95 -9.18
C VAL A 12 20.45 2.51 -9.44
N VAL A 13 21.23 1.57 -8.96
CA VAL A 13 20.82 0.16 -8.80
C VAL A 13 20.89 -0.13 -7.31
N TYR A 14 19.77 -0.53 -6.74
CA TYR A 14 19.62 -0.76 -5.32
C TYR A 14 19.08 -2.16 -5.05
N THR A 15 19.72 -2.85 -4.12
CA THR A 15 19.26 -4.14 -3.61
C THR A 15 19.39 -4.13 -2.09
N ALA A 16 18.35 -4.53 -1.40
CA ALA A 16 18.32 -4.69 0.05
C ALA A 16 17.53 -5.93 0.44
N GLY A 17 17.95 -6.57 1.51
CA GLY A 17 17.27 -7.71 2.08
C GLY A 17 17.64 -7.89 3.56
N ASN A 18 16.96 -8.81 4.20
CA ASN A 18 17.22 -9.21 5.57
C ASN A 18 17.14 -10.74 5.72
N PHE A 19 17.41 -11.26 6.91
CA PHE A 19 17.30 -12.69 7.24
C PHE A 19 16.14 -12.93 8.21
N ARG A 20 14.98 -12.33 7.92
CA ARG A 20 13.74 -12.46 8.71
C ARG A 20 12.67 -13.33 8.04
N GLY A 21 12.97 -13.92 6.88
CA GLY A 21 12.11 -14.90 6.22
C GLY A 21 11.91 -16.14 7.10
N ASP A 22 10.91 -16.93 6.78
CA ASP A 22 10.59 -18.17 7.49
C ASP A 22 11.83 -19.06 7.63
N GLY A 23 12.09 -19.52 8.85
CA GLY A 23 13.29 -20.31 9.16
C GLY A 23 14.60 -19.49 9.09
N LYS A 24 14.55 -18.16 9.23
CA LYS A 24 15.70 -17.24 9.11
C LYS A 24 16.33 -17.23 7.71
N THR A 25 15.52 -17.48 6.70
CA THR A 25 15.95 -17.38 5.30
C THR A 25 16.10 -15.92 4.85
N PHE A 26 16.84 -15.72 3.76
CA PHE A 26 16.96 -14.41 3.14
C PHE A 26 15.63 -13.96 2.58
N GLU A 27 15.22 -12.74 2.92
CA GLU A 27 14.04 -12.06 2.40
C GLU A 27 14.45 -10.82 1.62
N LEU A 28 14.09 -10.78 0.33
CA LEU A 28 14.32 -9.61 -0.50
C LEU A 28 13.39 -8.46 -0.11
N GLN A 29 13.95 -7.32 0.27
CA GLN A 29 13.19 -6.13 0.64
C GLN A 29 13.02 -5.15 -0.53
N ASN A 30 14.07 -4.96 -1.33
CA ASN A 30 14.05 -4.11 -2.51
C ASN A 30 15.07 -4.63 -3.53
N ALA A 31 14.72 -4.53 -4.82
CA ALA A 31 15.63 -4.76 -5.94
C ALA A 31 15.15 -3.95 -7.13
N TYR A 32 15.72 -2.77 -7.37
CA TYR A 32 15.27 -1.89 -8.43
C TYR A 32 16.40 -1.08 -9.07
N ALA A 33 16.15 -0.59 -10.27
CA ALA A 33 16.96 0.40 -10.95
C ALA A 33 16.17 1.70 -11.11
N GLN A 34 16.87 2.85 -10.98
CA GLN A 34 16.29 4.19 -11.19
C GLN A 34 17.13 4.98 -12.21
N PHE A 35 16.47 5.63 -13.17
CA PHE A 35 17.07 6.52 -14.15
C PHE A 35 16.01 7.41 -14.79
N LEU A 36 16.33 8.66 -15.08
CA LEU A 36 15.45 9.62 -15.77
C LEU A 36 14.04 9.77 -15.13
N GLY A 37 13.91 9.55 -13.82
CA GLY A 37 12.62 9.54 -13.12
C GLY A 37 11.88 8.21 -13.14
N PHE A 38 12.34 7.23 -13.92
CA PHE A 38 11.79 5.88 -13.91
C PHE A 38 12.37 5.05 -12.76
N THR A 39 11.54 4.18 -12.20
CA THR A 39 11.95 3.10 -11.28
C THR A 39 11.41 1.78 -11.85
N ILE A 40 12.28 0.79 -12.02
CA ILE A 40 11.94 -0.54 -12.54
C ILE A 40 12.45 -1.58 -11.56
N GLY A 41 11.59 -2.47 -11.09
CA GLY A 41 11.93 -3.59 -10.21
C GLY A 41 11.04 -3.67 -8.97
N TYR A 42 11.51 -4.39 -7.95
CA TYR A 42 10.78 -4.67 -6.72
C TYR A 42 10.97 -3.53 -5.72
N SER A 43 9.91 -2.75 -5.50
CA SER A 43 9.91 -1.54 -4.66
C SER A 43 8.49 -1.12 -4.31
N TYR A 44 8.35 0.04 -3.68
CA TYR A 44 7.07 0.67 -3.36
C TYR A 44 6.54 1.47 -4.54
N GLY A 45 5.25 1.30 -4.86
CA GLY A 45 4.57 2.01 -5.93
C GLY A 45 4.15 3.44 -5.59
N SER A 46 3.52 4.10 -6.57
CA SER A 46 3.10 5.50 -6.44
C SER A 46 1.98 5.70 -5.41
N PHE A 47 1.25 4.64 -5.04
CA PHE A 47 0.21 4.69 -4.02
C PHE A 47 0.79 4.83 -2.60
N MET A 48 2.01 4.36 -2.31
CA MET A 48 2.63 4.43 -0.99
C MET A 48 3.28 5.79 -0.68
N ASP A 49 3.27 6.17 0.60
CA ASP A 49 4.03 7.33 1.10
C ASP A 49 4.82 6.95 2.36
N LEU A 50 6.04 6.50 2.14
CA LEU A 50 6.92 6.09 3.23
C LEU A 50 7.41 7.28 4.07
N SER A 51 7.43 8.48 3.51
CA SER A 51 7.89 9.67 4.22
C SER A 51 6.87 10.20 5.23
N ALA A 52 5.63 9.72 5.17
CA ALA A 52 4.59 10.02 6.15
C ALA A 52 4.52 8.98 7.29
N LEU A 53 5.32 7.91 7.26
CA LEU A 53 5.33 6.91 8.33
C LEU A 53 5.95 7.50 9.60
N PRO A 54 5.25 7.44 10.75
CA PRO A 54 5.79 7.88 12.03
C PRO A 54 6.86 6.91 12.54
N PRO A 55 7.80 7.36 13.37
CA PRO A 55 8.72 6.46 14.04
C PRO A 55 7.97 5.67 15.12
N THR A 56 7.92 4.35 14.95
CA THR A 56 7.35 3.40 15.89
C THR A 56 8.41 2.42 16.37
N ILE A 57 8.28 1.89 17.59
CA ILE A 57 9.15 0.82 18.09
C ILE A 57 8.78 -0.49 17.41
N ASP A 58 7.49 -0.71 17.18
CA ASP A 58 7.00 -1.87 16.45
C ASP A 58 7.34 -1.74 14.97
N PHE A 59 8.06 -2.73 14.46
CA PHE A 59 8.46 -2.79 13.05
C PHE A 59 7.25 -2.98 12.11
N ALA A 60 6.19 -3.60 12.59
CA ALA A 60 4.98 -3.86 11.81
C ALA A 60 3.93 -2.75 11.89
N GLY A 61 4.06 -1.80 12.80
CA GLY A 61 3.10 -0.68 12.94
C GLY A 61 3.34 0.47 11.97
N PRO A 62 2.37 1.38 11.78
CA PRO A 62 0.99 1.36 12.26
C PRO A 62 0.06 0.54 11.35
N ASN A 63 -0.96 -0.09 11.93
CA ASN A 63 -1.89 -1.03 11.29
C ASN A 63 -2.59 -0.47 10.04
N GLY A 64 -3.09 0.74 10.10
CA GLY A 64 -3.86 1.38 9.04
C GLY A 64 -3.02 1.98 7.91
N SER A 65 -1.70 1.77 7.90
CA SER A 65 -0.82 2.31 6.87
C SER A 65 -0.98 1.58 5.54
N ALA A 66 -0.85 2.32 4.43
CA ALA A 66 -0.58 1.71 3.13
C ALA A 66 0.91 1.35 3.07
N PHE A 67 1.19 0.06 2.97
CA PHE A 67 2.55 -0.48 2.98
C PHE A 67 2.65 -1.76 2.15
N TYR A 68 2.98 -1.63 0.87
CA TYR A 68 3.07 -2.76 -0.05
C TYR A 68 4.23 -2.60 -1.02
N ARG A 69 4.97 -3.67 -1.24
CA ARG A 69 6.06 -3.75 -2.23
C ARG A 69 5.69 -4.74 -3.32
N THR A 70 5.97 -4.37 -4.55
CA THR A 70 5.71 -5.23 -5.70
C THR A 70 6.72 -4.94 -6.82
N THR A 71 6.81 -5.83 -7.78
CA THR A 71 7.51 -5.56 -9.03
C THR A 71 6.72 -4.53 -9.83
N GLN A 72 7.37 -3.46 -10.25
CA GLN A 72 6.70 -2.32 -10.88
C GLN A 72 7.55 -1.62 -11.92
N LEU A 73 6.89 -0.88 -12.76
CA LEU A 73 7.42 0.22 -13.55
C LEU A 73 6.74 1.50 -13.06
N SER A 74 7.51 2.44 -12.53
CA SER A 74 6.98 3.73 -12.13
C SER A 74 7.77 4.89 -12.70
N TYR A 75 7.11 6.04 -12.79
CA TYR A 75 7.70 7.31 -13.20
C TYR A 75 7.34 8.39 -12.21
N MET A 76 8.35 9.14 -11.74
CA MET A 76 8.19 10.29 -10.86
C MET A 76 8.66 11.57 -11.58
N CYS A 77 7.75 12.51 -11.74
CA CYS A 77 8.04 13.85 -12.23
C CYS A 77 8.19 14.81 -11.04
N ASP A 78 9.39 15.33 -10.82
CA ASP A 78 9.76 16.28 -9.76
C ASP A 78 10.27 17.64 -10.32
N LYS A 79 10.05 17.87 -11.61
CA LYS A 79 10.54 19.07 -12.31
C LYS A 79 9.77 20.35 -11.96
N LEU A 80 8.59 20.24 -11.38
CA LEU A 80 7.77 21.37 -10.98
C LEU A 80 8.11 21.78 -9.54
N LYS A 81 8.31 23.08 -9.33
CA LYS A 81 8.61 23.61 -8.01
C LYS A 81 7.52 23.20 -7.02
N ASN A 82 7.93 22.58 -5.92
CA ASN A 82 7.07 22.12 -4.82
C ASN A 82 6.13 20.96 -5.16
N TRP A 83 6.00 20.54 -6.42
CA TRP A 83 5.12 19.44 -6.83
C TRP A 83 5.91 18.23 -7.30
N LYS A 84 5.42 17.04 -6.93
CA LYS A 84 5.85 15.76 -7.48
C LYS A 84 4.61 14.99 -7.94
N PHE A 85 4.69 14.41 -9.14
CA PHE A 85 3.63 13.56 -9.68
C PHE A 85 4.21 12.19 -9.98
N GLY A 86 3.55 11.16 -9.46
CA GLY A 86 3.95 9.78 -9.65
C GLY A 86 2.88 8.98 -10.36
N VAL A 87 3.31 8.06 -11.23
CA VAL A 87 2.46 7.02 -11.79
C VAL A 87 3.18 5.68 -11.70
N SER A 88 2.45 4.59 -11.49
CA SER A 88 3.02 3.24 -11.49
C SER A 88 2.09 2.23 -12.15
N MET A 89 2.71 1.25 -12.79
CA MET A 89 2.14 -0.02 -13.22
C MET A 89 2.75 -1.09 -12.34
N GLU A 90 1.93 -1.77 -11.55
CA GLU A 90 2.35 -2.67 -10.50
C GLU A 90 1.94 -4.10 -10.85
N MET A 91 2.81 -5.07 -10.55
CA MET A 91 2.48 -6.47 -10.76
C MET A 91 1.29 -6.84 -9.87
N PRO A 92 0.18 -7.30 -10.45
CA PRO A 92 -1.03 -7.55 -9.71
C PRO A 92 -0.87 -8.80 -8.83
N SER A 93 -1.27 -8.68 -7.58
CA SER A 93 -1.40 -9.78 -6.64
C SER A 93 -2.72 -9.63 -5.90
N VAL A 94 -3.57 -10.64 -5.97
CA VAL A 94 -4.89 -10.63 -5.32
C VAL A 94 -4.84 -11.57 -4.13
N ASP A 95 -4.99 -11.01 -2.97
CA ASP A 95 -5.09 -11.73 -1.70
C ASP A 95 -6.58 -11.94 -1.40
N GLY A 96 -7.12 -13.11 -1.77
CA GLY A 96 -8.54 -13.36 -1.67
C GLY A 96 -8.92 -14.74 -1.18
N THR A 97 -10.11 -14.84 -0.63
CA THR A 97 -10.69 -16.09 -0.14
C THR A 97 -11.29 -16.89 -1.29
N THR A 98 -11.00 -18.17 -1.35
CA THR A 98 -11.58 -19.11 -2.32
C THR A 98 -12.40 -20.19 -1.64
N ASN A 99 -13.31 -20.82 -2.38
CA ASN A 99 -14.09 -21.98 -1.95
C ASN A 99 -14.30 -22.96 -3.14
N ASN A 100 -15.19 -23.92 -3.00
CA ASN A 100 -15.47 -24.87 -4.07
C ASN A 100 -16.10 -24.22 -5.32
N ASP A 101 -16.76 -23.07 -5.17
CA ASP A 101 -17.56 -22.41 -6.20
C ASP A 101 -16.75 -21.37 -6.98
N VAL A 102 -15.70 -20.81 -6.36
CA VAL A 102 -14.90 -19.73 -6.93
C VAL A 102 -13.39 -19.91 -6.64
N ALA A 103 -12.56 -19.58 -7.62
CA ALA A 103 -11.11 -19.58 -7.51
C ALA A 103 -10.50 -18.31 -8.10
N ILE A 104 -9.41 -17.82 -7.50
CA ILE A 104 -8.68 -16.68 -8.03
C ILE A 104 -7.78 -17.15 -9.16
N ASN A 105 -7.88 -16.46 -10.29
CA ASN A 105 -7.09 -16.74 -11.49
C ASN A 105 -5.78 -15.94 -11.49
N THR A 106 -4.86 -16.32 -12.38
CA THR A 106 -3.73 -15.47 -12.75
C THR A 106 -4.25 -14.14 -13.27
N GLN A 107 -3.76 -13.05 -12.68
CA GLN A 107 -4.19 -11.70 -13.03
C GLN A 107 -3.63 -11.30 -14.39
N ARG A 108 -4.44 -10.63 -15.21
CA ARG A 108 -4.11 -10.28 -16.61
C ARG A 108 -3.76 -8.82 -16.83
N MET A 109 -4.18 -7.96 -15.92
CA MET A 109 -3.93 -6.52 -16.00
C MET A 109 -3.12 -6.08 -14.79
N PRO A 110 -2.12 -5.21 -14.98
CA PRO A 110 -1.41 -4.59 -13.86
C PRO A 110 -2.35 -3.71 -13.03
N ASP A 111 -2.01 -3.52 -11.77
CA ASP A 111 -2.59 -2.48 -10.95
C ASP A 111 -2.00 -1.13 -11.38
N PHE A 112 -2.82 -0.09 -11.48
CA PHE A 112 -2.40 1.25 -11.88
C PHE A 112 -2.56 2.21 -10.70
N ALA A 113 -1.47 2.88 -10.33
CA ALA A 113 -1.53 3.91 -9.31
C ALA A 113 -1.02 5.24 -9.82
N ALA A 114 -1.55 6.31 -9.24
CA ALA A 114 -1.11 7.68 -9.49
C ALA A 114 -1.07 8.47 -8.18
N SER A 115 -0.19 9.45 -8.10
CA SER A 115 -0.10 10.34 -6.95
C SER A 115 0.31 11.76 -7.32
N ALA A 116 -0.12 12.71 -6.49
CA ALA A 116 0.30 14.10 -6.52
C ALA A 116 0.75 14.51 -5.11
N GLN A 117 1.94 15.06 -4.99
CA GLN A 117 2.52 15.51 -3.73
C GLN A 117 2.89 16.99 -3.82
N PHE A 118 2.47 17.76 -2.85
CA PHE A 118 2.86 19.15 -2.68
C PHE A 118 3.78 19.30 -1.46
N ASN A 119 4.96 19.88 -1.65
CA ASN A 119 5.95 20.13 -0.62
C ASN A 119 6.04 21.62 -0.37
N TRP A 120 5.62 22.10 0.79
CA TRP A 120 5.78 23.54 1.11
C TRP A 120 7.12 23.85 1.78
N ASN A 121 7.84 22.83 2.23
CA ASN A 121 9.24 22.91 2.65
C ASN A 121 9.94 21.55 2.49
N SER A 122 11.21 21.45 2.84
CA SER A 122 12.03 20.23 2.66
C SER A 122 11.57 19.02 3.50
N SER A 123 10.76 19.24 4.53
CA SER A 123 10.37 18.19 5.49
C SER A 123 8.87 18.16 5.77
N SER A 124 8.07 18.90 4.99
CA SER A 124 6.62 18.89 5.11
C SER A 124 5.96 18.81 3.76
N HIS A 125 5.00 17.90 3.64
CA HIS A 125 4.26 17.67 2.42
C HIS A 125 2.86 17.15 2.69
N ILE A 126 2.01 17.26 1.69
CA ILE A 126 0.78 16.50 1.56
C ILE A 126 0.85 15.70 0.26
N LYS A 127 0.42 14.45 0.29
CA LYS A 127 0.34 13.59 -0.89
C LYS A 127 -1.08 13.03 -0.98
N LEU A 128 -1.61 13.05 -2.20
CA LEU A 128 -2.84 12.35 -2.57
C LEU A 128 -2.46 11.23 -3.52
N GLY A 129 -3.02 10.05 -3.32
CA GLY A 129 -2.80 8.87 -4.14
C GLY A 129 -4.11 8.19 -4.51
N ALA A 130 -4.13 7.55 -5.66
CA ALA A 130 -5.21 6.70 -6.12
C ALA A 130 -4.66 5.44 -6.76
N ILE A 131 -5.39 4.33 -6.62
CA ILE A 131 -5.09 3.05 -7.28
C ILE A 131 -6.35 2.44 -7.85
N VAL A 132 -6.21 1.78 -9.01
CA VAL A 132 -7.27 0.99 -9.64
C VAL A 132 -6.71 -0.39 -9.97
N ARG A 133 -7.50 -1.42 -9.65
CA ARG A 133 -7.15 -2.83 -9.79
C ARG A 133 -8.21 -3.56 -10.59
N ASN A 134 -7.82 -4.54 -11.40
CA ASN A 134 -8.74 -5.47 -12.05
C ASN A 134 -8.44 -6.89 -11.58
N MET A 135 -9.33 -7.45 -10.76
CA MET A 135 -9.13 -8.74 -10.10
C MET A 135 -9.98 -9.81 -10.80
N THR A 136 -9.33 -10.82 -11.38
CA THR A 136 -9.95 -11.88 -12.18
C THR A 136 -10.10 -13.15 -11.35
N TYR A 137 -11.26 -13.78 -11.44
CA TYR A 137 -11.60 -15.06 -10.81
C TYR A 137 -12.42 -15.95 -11.74
N SER A 138 -12.42 -17.25 -11.47
CA SER A 138 -13.29 -18.22 -12.13
C SER A 138 -14.41 -18.65 -11.21
N SER A 139 -15.56 -18.90 -11.81
CA SER A 139 -16.72 -19.54 -11.17
C SER A 139 -16.85 -20.97 -11.67
N ASN A 140 -16.73 -21.93 -10.77
CA ASN A 140 -16.96 -23.35 -11.07
C ASN A 140 -18.46 -23.64 -11.29
N VAL A 141 -19.33 -22.85 -10.64
CA VAL A 141 -20.79 -22.96 -10.79
C VAL A 141 -21.26 -22.52 -12.19
N HIS A 142 -20.64 -21.47 -12.74
CA HIS A 142 -21.07 -20.90 -14.02
C HIS A 142 -20.14 -21.27 -15.18
N ASP A 143 -19.05 -21.99 -14.90
CA ASP A 143 -17.98 -22.33 -15.87
C ASP A 143 -17.49 -21.10 -16.66
N LYS A 144 -17.24 -20.00 -15.95
CA LYS A 144 -16.86 -18.71 -16.54
C LYS A 144 -15.84 -17.95 -15.68
N ALA A 145 -14.98 -17.21 -16.36
CA ALA A 145 -14.14 -16.22 -15.73
C ALA A 145 -14.85 -14.86 -15.64
N TYR A 146 -14.70 -14.21 -14.50
CA TYR A 146 -15.24 -12.90 -14.19
C TYR A 146 -14.12 -11.99 -13.68
N SER A 147 -14.40 -10.68 -13.62
CA SER A 147 -13.53 -9.73 -12.97
C SER A 147 -14.31 -8.78 -12.08
N LYS A 148 -13.63 -8.28 -11.04
CA LYS A 148 -14.10 -7.18 -10.17
C LYS A 148 -13.06 -6.07 -10.18
N THR A 149 -13.55 -4.83 -10.21
CA THR A 149 -12.70 -3.66 -10.09
C THR A 149 -12.54 -3.28 -8.62
N GLY A 150 -11.29 -3.22 -8.17
CA GLY A 150 -10.92 -2.61 -6.90
C GLY A 150 -10.44 -1.18 -7.12
N PHE A 151 -10.56 -0.34 -6.11
CA PHE A 151 -9.99 1.01 -6.11
C PHE A 151 -9.58 1.44 -4.71
N GLY A 152 -8.61 2.33 -4.62
CA GLY A 152 -8.17 2.94 -3.37
C GLY A 152 -7.85 4.41 -3.53
N LEU A 153 -8.12 5.17 -2.48
CA LEU A 153 -7.74 6.57 -2.34
C LEU A 153 -6.90 6.72 -1.08
N GLN A 154 -5.87 7.54 -1.16
CA GLN A 154 -4.97 7.85 -0.06
C GLN A 154 -4.80 9.35 0.07
N ALA A 155 -4.74 9.83 1.31
CA ALA A 155 -4.21 11.14 1.66
C ALA A 155 -3.19 10.96 2.78
N SER A 156 -1.99 11.53 2.62
CA SER A 156 -0.92 11.42 3.63
C SER A 156 -0.18 12.73 3.80
N THR A 157 0.43 12.90 4.95
CA THR A 157 1.16 14.13 5.28
C THR A 157 2.26 13.88 6.31
N THR A 158 3.34 14.62 6.16
CA THR A 158 4.28 14.93 7.23
C THR A 158 4.29 16.44 7.40
N PHE A 159 4.12 16.90 8.61
CA PHE A 159 3.96 18.32 8.92
C PHE A 159 4.78 18.76 10.12
N ASN A 160 5.73 19.68 9.91
CA ASN A 160 6.48 20.31 11.00
C ASN A 160 5.65 21.43 11.61
N ILE A 161 5.01 21.16 12.75
CA ILE A 161 4.24 22.14 13.52
C ILE A 161 5.17 23.20 14.08
N THR A 162 6.32 22.76 14.60
CA THR A 162 7.42 23.62 15.08
C THR A 162 8.76 23.00 14.67
N LYS A 163 9.89 23.66 15.00
CA LYS A 163 11.23 23.09 14.79
C LYS A 163 11.47 21.79 15.60
N LYS A 164 10.67 21.53 16.64
CA LYS A 164 10.80 20.36 17.50
C LYS A 164 9.63 19.39 17.41
N LEU A 165 8.47 19.82 16.91
CA LEU A 165 7.25 19.02 16.87
C LEU A 165 6.86 18.72 15.44
N GLN A 166 6.79 17.44 15.09
CA GLN A 166 6.40 16.92 13.79
C GLN A 166 5.15 16.04 13.92
N ALA A 167 4.21 16.21 13.01
CA ALA A 167 3.03 15.37 12.89
C ALA A 167 3.11 14.51 11.64
N TYR A 168 2.56 13.31 11.73
CA TYR A 168 2.42 12.32 10.67
C TYR A 168 0.97 11.91 10.54
N GLY A 169 0.51 11.66 9.34
CA GLY A 169 -0.83 11.17 9.12
C GLY A 169 -1.00 10.51 7.77
N GLN A 170 -1.85 9.48 7.75
CA GLN A 170 -2.30 8.86 6.52
C GLN A 170 -3.75 8.42 6.68
N PHE A 171 -4.50 8.51 5.61
CA PHE A 171 -5.86 8.04 5.48
C PHE A 171 -5.98 7.27 4.18
N ASN A 172 -6.50 6.06 4.23
CA ASN A 172 -6.72 5.17 3.10
C ASN A 172 -8.16 4.68 3.12
N TYR A 173 -8.83 4.76 1.98
CA TYR A 173 -10.17 4.18 1.80
C TYR A 173 -10.29 3.56 0.42
N GLY A 174 -10.95 2.41 0.33
CA GLY A 174 -11.19 1.77 -0.95
C GLY A 174 -11.96 0.46 -0.82
N LYS A 175 -12.03 -0.26 -1.95
CA LYS A 175 -12.58 -1.61 -2.07
C LYS A 175 -11.57 -2.51 -2.75
N GLY A 176 -11.32 -3.71 -2.17
CA GLY A 176 -10.37 -4.68 -2.73
C GLY A 176 -8.92 -4.20 -2.72
N ILE A 177 -8.49 -3.51 -1.67
CA ILE A 177 -7.12 -3.03 -1.46
C ILE A 177 -6.51 -3.57 -0.15
N GLY A 178 -6.98 -4.72 0.33
CA GLY A 178 -6.49 -5.35 1.57
C GLY A 178 -4.99 -5.61 1.53
N SER A 179 -4.48 -6.16 0.43
CA SER A 179 -3.04 -6.39 0.23
C SER A 179 -2.19 -5.12 0.31
N TYR A 180 -2.76 -3.94 0.10
CA TYR A 180 -2.07 -2.65 0.20
C TYR A 180 -2.11 -2.04 1.61
N LEU A 181 -2.99 -2.53 2.50
CA LEU A 181 -3.11 -2.05 3.88
C LEU A 181 -2.42 -3.03 4.84
N ASN A 182 -1.54 -2.50 5.67
CA ASN A 182 -0.62 -3.29 6.50
C ASN A 182 -1.34 -4.43 7.27
N ASP A 183 -2.38 -4.12 8.03
CA ASP A 183 -3.08 -5.07 8.90
C ASP A 183 -4.06 -5.99 8.14
N LEU A 184 -4.46 -5.62 6.92
CA LEU A 184 -5.36 -6.39 6.09
C LEU A 184 -4.63 -7.28 5.08
N SER A 185 -3.33 -7.07 4.90
CA SER A 185 -2.47 -7.90 4.06
C SER A 185 -2.40 -9.33 4.63
N ASN A 186 -2.48 -10.32 3.75
CA ASN A 186 -2.53 -11.76 4.05
C ASN A 186 -3.78 -12.23 4.82
N LEU A 187 -4.85 -11.41 4.90
CA LEU A 187 -6.14 -11.82 5.44
C LEU A 187 -7.11 -12.37 4.36
N ASN A 188 -6.68 -12.45 3.12
CA ASN A 188 -7.45 -12.94 1.96
C ASN A 188 -8.75 -12.15 1.72
N VAL A 189 -8.71 -10.82 1.86
CA VAL A 189 -9.91 -9.94 1.83
C VAL A 189 -10.01 -8.99 0.64
N ASP A 190 -9.06 -9.03 -0.31
CA ASP A 190 -9.17 -8.26 -1.55
C ASP A 190 -10.41 -8.65 -2.36
N LEU A 191 -10.65 -9.96 -2.44
CA LEU A 191 -11.73 -10.56 -3.19
C LEU A 191 -12.27 -11.77 -2.43
N VAL A 192 -13.56 -11.76 -2.09
CA VAL A 192 -14.18 -12.78 -1.25
C VAL A 192 -15.43 -13.36 -1.91
N PRO A 193 -15.83 -14.62 -1.61
CA PRO A 193 -17.10 -15.15 -2.08
C PRO A 193 -18.27 -14.26 -1.69
N ASP A 194 -19.23 -14.11 -2.56
CA ASP A 194 -20.47 -13.37 -2.31
C ASP A 194 -21.52 -14.34 -1.74
N PRO A 195 -21.92 -14.21 -0.46
CA PRO A 195 -22.86 -15.15 0.16
C PRO A 195 -24.27 -15.09 -0.44
N ASP A 196 -24.63 -13.97 -1.06
CA ASP A 196 -25.98 -13.77 -1.63
C ASP A 196 -26.03 -14.21 -3.10
N ASN A 197 -24.88 -14.47 -3.73
CA ASN A 197 -24.77 -14.85 -5.14
C ASN A 197 -23.79 -16.00 -5.34
N GLU A 198 -24.30 -17.22 -5.41
CA GLU A 198 -23.50 -18.43 -5.61
C GLU A 198 -22.62 -18.34 -6.86
N GLY A 199 -21.36 -18.76 -6.75
CA GLY A 199 -20.39 -18.70 -7.84
C GLY A 199 -19.94 -17.27 -8.21
N LYS A 200 -20.22 -16.26 -7.37
CA LYS A 200 -19.73 -14.90 -7.54
C LYS A 200 -18.78 -14.49 -6.41
N MET A 201 -17.94 -13.51 -6.71
CA MET A 201 -17.09 -12.86 -5.72
C MET A 201 -17.43 -11.38 -5.60
N GLN A 202 -17.09 -10.79 -4.46
CA GLN A 202 -17.27 -9.37 -4.17
C GLN A 202 -16.01 -8.74 -3.61
N VAL A 203 -15.91 -7.42 -3.70
CA VAL A 203 -14.88 -6.58 -3.09
C VAL A 203 -15.46 -5.87 -1.89
N LEU A 204 -14.79 -5.96 -0.75
CA LEU A 204 -15.27 -5.33 0.49
C LEU A 204 -14.68 -3.92 0.64
N PRO A 205 -15.47 -2.95 1.17
CA PRO A 205 -14.93 -1.65 1.55
C PRO A 205 -14.01 -1.79 2.75
N MET A 206 -12.95 -0.99 2.75
CA MET A 206 -11.97 -0.99 3.82
C MET A 206 -11.39 0.39 4.06
N LEU A 207 -10.98 0.61 5.28
CA LEU A 207 -10.43 1.84 5.79
C LEU A 207 -9.16 1.54 6.59
N GLY A 208 -8.13 2.34 6.39
CA GLY A 208 -6.95 2.38 7.24
C GLY A 208 -6.54 3.82 7.47
N TRP A 209 -6.21 4.19 8.71
CA TRP A 209 -5.63 5.50 8.97
C TRP A 209 -4.73 5.48 10.20
N TYR A 210 -3.82 6.42 10.26
CA TYR A 210 -3.04 6.71 11.46
C TYR A 210 -2.81 8.21 11.62
N ALA A 211 -2.55 8.60 12.86
CA ALA A 211 -2.03 9.90 13.23
C ALA A 211 -0.93 9.72 14.28
N GLY A 212 0.19 10.38 14.08
CA GLY A 212 1.34 10.31 14.98
C GLY A 212 1.95 11.68 15.24
N LEU A 213 2.58 11.82 16.39
CA LEU A 213 3.36 12.99 16.78
C LEU A 213 4.76 12.56 17.22
N GLN A 214 5.75 13.35 16.86
CA GLN A 214 7.13 13.22 17.33
C GLN A 214 7.58 14.56 17.92
N TYR A 215 8.09 14.53 19.15
CA TYR A 215 8.70 15.69 19.78
C TYR A 215 10.20 15.46 20.00
N ASN A 216 11.01 16.29 19.38
CA ASN A 216 12.48 16.24 19.51
C ASN A 216 12.91 17.05 20.76
N ILE A 217 13.31 16.34 21.82
CA ILE A 217 13.81 16.94 23.06
C ILE A 217 15.17 17.59 22.79
N THR A 218 16.06 16.83 22.14
CA THR A 218 17.37 17.25 21.65
C THR A 218 17.56 16.77 20.21
N PRO A 219 18.63 17.15 19.50
CA PRO A 219 18.89 16.60 18.16
C PRO A 219 19.01 15.07 18.11
N ASN A 220 19.35 14.42 19.21
CA ASN A 220 19.59 12.97 19.28
C ASN A 220 18.55 12.21 20.13
N VAL A 221 17.59 12.90 20.73
CA VAL A 221 16.58 12.30 21.62
C VAL A 221 15.21 12.82 21.26
N PHE A 222 14.30 11.93 20.96
CA PHE A 222 12.91 12.26 20.71
C PHE A 222 11.96 11.31 21.45
N VAL A 223 10.72 11.72 21.59
CA VAL A 223 9.56 10.91 22.00
C VAL A 223 8.51 10.95 20.91
N SER A 224 7.88 9.82 20.63
CA SER A 224 6.80 9.71 19.66
C SER A 224 5.64 8.91 20.21
N GLY A 225 4.44 9.22 19.71
CA GLY A 225 3.22 8.46 19.95
C GLY A 225 2.40 8.41 18.69
N THR A 226 1.83 7.25 18.40
CA THR A 226 1.06 7.00 17.16
C THR A 226 -0.18 6.18 17.50
N TYR A 227 -1.32 6.63 17.01
CA TYR A 227 -2.55 5.85 17.02
C TYR A 227 -2.97 5.50 15.61
N SER A 228 -3.38 4.26 15.39
CA SER A 228 -3.92 3.85 14.11
C SER A 228 -5.14 2.93 14.23
N LEU A 229 -5.89 2.86 13.13
CA LEU A 229 -7.07 2.04 13.01
C LEU A 229 -7.12 1.46 11.59
N SER A 230 -7.39 0.16 11.50
CA SER A 230 -7.81 -0.51 10.28
C SER A 230 -9.20 -1.11 10.47
N ARG A 231 -10.02 -1.06 9.42
CA ARG A 231 -11.39 -1.57 9.45
C ARG A 231 -11.77 -2.18 8.10
N LEU A 232 -12.33 -3.37 8.17
CA LEU A 232 -13.02 -4.02 7.08
C LEU A 232 -14.53 -3.82 7.29
N TYR A 233 -15.20 -3.24 6.28
CA TYR A 233 -16.64 -3.05 6.33
C TYR A 233 -17.35 -4.26 5.73
N SER A 234 -18.53 -4.50 6.22
CA SER A 234 -19.39 -5.57 5.75
C SER A 234 -20.30 -5.11 4.62
N GLU A 235 -20.30 -5.85 3.54
CA GLU A 235 -21.32 -5.73 2.49
C GLU A 235 -21.89 -7.13 2.17
N ASN A 236 -23.10 -7.19 1.66
CA ASN A 236 -23.72 -8.39 1.06
C ASN A 236 -23.60 -9.66 1.92
N GLY A 237 -24.01 -9.62 3.17
CA GLY A 237 -24.07 -10.80 4.02
C GLY A 237 -22.73 -11.41 4.46
N TYR A 238 -21.58 -10.91 3.96
CA TYR A 238 -20.25 -11.49 4.25
C TYR A 238 -19.96 -11.69 5.75
N PRO A 239 -20.26 -10.72 6.65
CA PRO A 239 -19.99 -10.91 8.07
C PRO A 239 -20.88 -11.94 8.75
N SER A 240 -22.11 -12.12 8.25
CA SER A 240 -23.01 -13.14 8.77
C SER A 240 -22.56 -14.53 8.36
N ALA A 241 -22.02 -14.67 7.14
CA ALA A 241 -21.43 -15.91 6.65
C ALA A 241 -20.05 -16.21 7.25
N ASN A 242 -19.32 -15.19 7.74
CA ASN A 242 -17.96 -15.28 8.28
C ASN A 242 -17.87 -14.56 9.63
N PRO A 243 -18.46 -15.09 10.72
CA PRO A 243 -18.54 -14.39 12.02
C PRO A 243 -17.16 -14.10 12.63
N ASP A 244 -16.17 -14.94 12.37
CA ASP A 244 -14.79 -14.82 12.88
C ASP A 244 -13.88 -13.99 11.98
N SER A 245 -14.40 -13.40 10.89
CA SER A 245 -13.59 -12.56 9.99
C SER A 245 -13.11 -11.30 10.68
N TYR A 246 -11.92 -10.84 10.27
CA TYR A 246 -11.38 -9.55 10.72
C TYR A 246 -12.38 -8.42 10.48
N ARG A 247 -12.57 -7.55 11.44
CA ARG A 247 -13.47 -6.38 11.36
C ARG A 247 -12.79 -5.07 11.66
N LYS A 248 -11.91 -5.06 12.68
CA LYS A 248 -11.27 -3.84 13.16
C LYS A 248 -10.01 -4.16 13.94
N GLY A 249 -8.94 -3.45 13.66
CA GLY A 249 -7.70 -3.40 14.44
C GLY A 249 -7.41 -1.99 14.93
N GLN A 250 -6.82 -1.88 16.11
CA GLN A 250 -6.34 -0.64 16.70
C GLN A 250 -4.91 -0.82 17.17
N TYR A 251 -4.12 0.23 17.06
CA TYR A 251 -2.72 0.27 17.44
C TYR A 251 -2.45 1.57 18.20
N LEU A 252 -1.66 1.49 19.27
CA LEU A 252 -1.20 2.62 20.09
C LEU A 252 0.29 2.46 20.38
#